data_0673c359496fbeddd6df721079025f4a
#
_entry.id   0673c359496fbeddd6df721079025f4a
#
_cell.length_a   1.000
_cell.length_b   1.000
_cell.length_c   1.000
_cell.angle_alpha   90.00
_cell.angle_beta   90.00
_cell.angle_gamma   90.00
#
_symmetry.space_group_name_H-M   'P 1'
#
loop_
_entity.id
_entity.type
_entity.pdbx_description
1 polymer ?
#
loop_
_entity_poly.entity_id
_entity_poly.type
_entity_poly.pdbx_seq_one_letter_code
_entity_poly.pdbx_strand_id
1 'polypeptide(L)'
;GSDAYTTNDIPEIDYLFISHDHWDHLDYETVLKLKSKIKTIICGLGVAEHLELWGFDPSIIIEKDWYQTINLAEGFVVNTTPARHFSGRGLKRNQSLWMSFVLKTPSKNLFLGGDSGYDFHFKEIGDKFGPFDLAVMECGQYDNNWKYIHLLPEHMIPAAKELQAKAVMPVHWGKFALANHDWDEPITKISEYAKAENLPLITPMIGEKVNLNEKYNSVEWWKNID
;
A
#
# COMPACT_ATOMS: atom_id res chain seq x y z
N GLY A 1 11.01 -10.87 -17.34
CA GLY A 1 11.44 -10.99 -15.95
C GLY A 1 10.93 -12.28 -15.34
N SER A 2 11.67 -12.83 -14.39
CA SER A 2 11.22 -13.98 -13.62
C SER A 2 10.50 -13.49 -12.36
N ASP A 3 9.48 -14.22 -11.90
CA ASP A 3 8.86 -13.96 -10.62
C ASP A 3 9.85 -14.32 -9.50
N ALA A 4 10.08 -13.40 -8.55
CA ALA A 4 10.95 -13.64 -7.40
C ALA A 4 10.32 -14.64 -6.40
N TYR A 5 9.00 -14.74 -6.40
CA TYR A 5 8.19 -15.68 -5.59
C TYR A 5 6.84 -15.93 -6.27
N THR A 6 6.17 -17.00 -5.85
CA THR A 6 4.84 -17.40 -6.32
C THR A 6 3.85 -17.43 -5.15
N THR A 7 2.58 -17.65 -5.43
CA THR A 7 1.56 -17.84 -4.39
C THR A 7 1.84 -19.04 -3.48
N ASN A 8 2.65 -20.00 -3.93
CA ASN A 8 3.04 -21.16 -3.11
C ASN A 8 4.02 -20.76 -1.99
N ASP A 9 4.83 -19.74 -2.22
CA ASP A 9 5.83 -19.25 -1.27
C ASP A 9 5.19 -18.34 -0.19
N ILE A 10 3.95 -17.89 -0.39
CA ILE A 10 3.21 -17.09 0.59
C ILE A 10 2.72 -17.99 1.73
N PRO A 11 3.00 -17.66 3.00
CA PRO A 11 2.52 -18.43 4.16
C PRO A 11 1.01 -18.26 4.37
N GLU A 12 0.47 -18.89 5.42
CA GLU A 12 -0.89 -18.62 5.92
C GLU A 12 -1.05 -17.13 6.23
N ILE A 13 -2.20 -16.56 5.86
CA ILE A 13 -2.52 -15.15 5.97
C ILE A 13 -3.63 -14.96 7.00
N ASP A 14 -3.31 -14.40 8.15
CA ASP A 14 -4.32 -14.09 9.16
C ASP A 14 -5.23 -12.95 8.69
N TYR A 15 -4.65 -11.91 8.08
CA TYR A 15 -5.38 -10.74 7.60
C TYR A 15 -4.87 -10.30 6.24
N LEU A 16 -5.74 -10.29 5.24
CA LEU A 16 -5.50 -9.69 3.92
C LEU A 16 -6.16 -8.31 3.87
N PHE A 17 -5.36 -7.26 3.66
CA PHE A 17 -5.85 -5.89 3.46
C PHE A 17 -5.95 -5.58 1.97
N ILE A 18 -7.12 -5.14 1.52
CA ILE A 18 -7.36 -4.73 0.13
C ILE A 18 -7.71 -3.24 0.14
N SER A 19 -6.81 -2.42 -0.42
CA SER A 19 -6.98 -0.97 -0.46
C SER A 19 -8.10 -0.54 -1.41
N HIS A 20 -8.22 -1.17 -2.57
CA HIS A 20 -9.23 -0.89 -3.58
C HIS A 20 -9.32 -2.02 -4.63
N ASP A 21 -10.25 -1.91 -5.56
CA ASP A 21 -10.63 -2.99 -6.48
C ASP A 21 -9.91 -2.98 -7.84
N HIS A 22 -8.91 -2.12 -8.08
CA HIS A 22 -8.17 -2.14 -9.34
C HIS A 22 -7.49 -3.49 -9.58
N TRP A 23 -7.24 -3.80 -10.85
CA TRP A 23 -6.78 -5.12 -11.30
C TRP A 23 -5.41 -5.51 -10.73
N ASP A 24 -4.54 -4.55 -10.49
CA ASP A 24 -3.20 -4.72 -9.94
C ASP A 24 -3.15 -4.75 -8.41
N HIS A 25 -4.26 -4.39 -7.72
CA HIS A 25 -4.41 -4.45 -6.25
C HIS A 25 -5.33 -5.58 -5.80
N LEU A 26 -6.27 -5.99 -6.62
CA LEU A 26 -7.17 -7.11 -6.40
C LEU A 26 -7.13 -8.05 -7.62
N ASP A 27 -6.00 -8.73 -7.82
CA ASP A 27 -5.82 -9.66 -8.93
C ASP A 27 -6.61 -10.96 -8.67
N TYR A 28 -7.54 -11.25 -9.59
CA TYR A 28 -8.45 -12.40 -9.50
C TYR A 28 -7.72 -13.73 -9.34
N GLU A 29 -6.74 -13.99 -10.20
CA GLU A 29 -6.03 -15.27 -10.19
C GLU A 29 -5.19 -15.45 -8.92
N THR A 30 -4.50 -14.40 -8.49
CA THR A 30 -3.68 -14.41 -7.28
C THR A 30 -4.51 -14.65 -6.05
N VAL A 31 -5.62 -13.92 -5.90
CA VAL A 31 -6.49 -14.03 -4.72
C VAL A 31 -7.16 -15.39 -4.65
N LEU A 32 -7.57 -15.97 -5.80
CA LEU A 32 -8.10 -17.34 -5.84
C LEU A 32 -7.06 -18.39 -5.45
N LYS A 33 -5.81 -18.26 -5.91
CA LYS A 33 -4.73 -19.17 -5.53
C LYS A 33 -4.39 -19.08 -4.03
N LEU A 34 -4.58 -17.92 -3.43
CA LEU A 34 -4.35 -17.69 -1.99
C LEU A 34 -5.56 -18.03 -1.12
N LYS A 35 -6.73 -18.31 -1.69
CA LYS A 35 -8.02 -18.43 -0.98
C LYS A 35 -7.95 -19.35 0.23
N SER A 36 -7.34 -20.54 0.09
CA SER A 36 -7.23 -21.51 1.19
C SER A 36 -6.28 -21.07 2.31
N LYS A 37 -5.45 -20.05 2.08
CA LYS A 37 -4.48 -19.54 3.05
C LYS A 37 -4.98 -18.32 3.82
N ILE A 38 -6.09 -17.69 3.37
CA ILE A 38 -6.60 -16.44 3.94
C ILE A 38 -7.64 -16.75 5.01
N LYS A 39 -7.44 -16.22 6.23
CA LYS A 39 -8.39 -16.37 7.33
C LYS A 39 -9.40 -15.22 7.38
N THR A 40 -8.97 -13.99 7.13
CA THR A 40 -9.84 -12.80 7.18
C THR A 40 -9.42 -11.80 6.11
N ILE A 41 -10.38 -11.16 5.47
CA ILE A 41 -10.17 -10.09 4.49
C ILE A 41 -10.74 -8.80 5.05
N ILE A 42 -9.98 -7.70 4.95
CA ILE A 42 -10.40 -6.36 5.37
C ILE A 42 -10.34 -5.45 4.14
N CYS A 43 -11.46 -4.83 3.80
CA CYS A 43 -11.56 -4.03 2.58
C CYS A 43 -12.59 -2.89 2.72
N GLY A 44 -12.66 -2.05 1.69
CA GLY A 44 -13.64 -0.98 1.58
C GLY A 44 -15.03 -1.48 1.20
N LEU A 45 -16.06 -0.69 1.52
CA LEU A 45 -17.44 -0.97 1.16
C LEU A 45 -17.60 -1.26 -0.35
N GLY A 46 -18.29 -2.32 -0.71
CA GLY A 46 -18.56 -2.77 -2.07
C GLY A 46 -17.47 -3.67 -2.67
N VAL A 47 -16.31 -3.82 -2.04
CA VAL A 47 -15.26 -4.75 -2.50
C VAL A 47 -15.66 -6.21 -2.27
N ALA A 48 -16.42 -6.49 -1.21
CA ALA A 48 -16.90 -7.83 -0.90
C ALA A 48 -17.69 -8.46 -2.05
N GLU A 49 -18.45 -7.69 -2.82
CA GLU A 49 -19.23 -8.20 -3.96
C GLU A 49 -18.34 -8.94 -4.98
N HIS A 50 -17.15 -8.46 -5.24
CA HIS A 50 -16.19 -9.15 -6.12
C HIS A 50 -15.73 -10.47 -5.53
N LEU A 51 -15.37 -10.46 -4.25
CA LEU A 51 -14.88 -11.64 -3.54
C LEU A 51 -15.96 -12.72 -3.41
N GLU A 52 -17.19 -12.34 -3.07
CA GLU A 52 -18.34 -13.24 -2.99
C GLU A 52 -18.67 -13.84 -4.36
N LEU A 53 -18.65 -13.04 -5.43
CA LEU A 53 -18.81 -13.52 -6.82
C LEU A 53 -17.73 -14.57 -7.17
N TRP A 54 -16.50 -14.44 -6.61
CA TRP A 54 -15.41 -15.39 -6.78
C TRP A 54 -15.48 -16.56 -5.78
N GLY A 55 -16.56 -16.65 -5.01
CA GLY A 55 -16.87 -17.77 -4.13
C GLY A 55 -16.15 -17.71 -2.78
N PHE A 56 -15.68 -16.54 -2.32
CA PHE A 56 -15.22 -16.38 -0.93
C PHE A 56 -16.42 -16.45 0.02
N ASP A 57 -16.18 -16.99 1.22
CA ASP A 57 -17.17 -16.99 2.29
C ASP A 57 -17.36 -15.57 2.84
N PRO A 58 -18.58 -14.99 2.80
CA PRO A 58 -18.82 -13.66 3.36
C PRO A 58 -18.43 -13.53 4.84
N SER A 59 -18.45 -14.62 5.59
CA SER A 59 -18.11 -14.61 7.04
C SER A 59 -16.66 -14.24 7.34
N ILE A 60 -15.75 -14.37 6.37
CA ILE A 60 -14.35 -13.97 6.52
C ILE A 60 -14.06 -12.56 5.98
N ILE A 61 -15.05 -11.86 5.43
CA ILE A 61 -14.88 -10.54 4.82
C ILE A 61 -15.42 -9.46 5.76
N ILE A 62 -14.58 -8.48 6.05
CA ILE A 62 -14.93 -7.31 6.87
C ILE A 62 -14.84 -6.07 5.99
N GLU A 63 -16.00 -5.53 5.61
CA GLU A 63 -16.08 -4.25 4.91
C GLU A 63 -16.16 -3.09 5.89
N LYS A 64 -15.49 -2.00 5.57
CA LYS A 64 -15.47 -0.77 6.38
C LYS A 64 -15.55 0.48 5.52
N ASP A 65 -16.11 1.52 6.12
CA ASP A 65 -15.99 2.89 5.65
C ASP A 65 -14.70 3.53 6.20
N TRP A 66 -14.34 4.73 5.76
CA TRP A 66 -13.24 5.50 6.32
C TRP A 66 -13.44 5.81 7.80
N TYR A 67 -12.33 5.91 8.53
CA TYR A 67 -12.27 6.23 9.96
C TYR A 67 -12.99 5.23 10.88
N GLN A 68 -13.15 3.98 10.43
CA GLN A 68 -13.63 2.91 11.28
C GLN A 68 -12.49 2.09 11.86
N THR A 69 -12.70 1.60 13.08
CA THR A 69 -11.70 0.81 13.82
C THR A 69 -12.10 -0.66 13.85
N ILE A 70 -11.12 -1.53 13.67
CA ILE A 70 -11.24 -2.99 13.78
C ILE A 70 -10.21 -3.46 14.80
N ASN A 71 -10.68 -4.10 15.88
CA ASN A 71 -9.81 -4.79 16.83
C ASN A 71 -9.54 -6.20 16.29
N LEU A 72 -8.29 -6.52 16.09
CA LEU A 72 -7.82 -7.81 15.63
C LEU A 72 -7.26 -8.63 16.78
N ALA A 73 -6.88 -9.90 16.50
CA ALA A 73 -6.26 -10.76 17.51
C ALA A 73 -4.92 -10.15 18.03
N GLU A 74 -4.48 -10.62 19.18
CA GLU A 74 -3.17 -10.34 19.78
C GLU A 74 -2.85 -8.83 19.98
N GLY A 75 -3.88 -8.00 20.13
CA GLY A 75 -3.71 -6.56 20.38
C GLY A 75 -3.38 -5.73 19.14
N PHE A 76 -3.55 -6.30 17.94
CA PHE A 76 -3.50 -5.55 16.70
C PHE A 76 -4.78 -4.71 16.53
N VAL A 77 -4.65 -3.50 16.04
CA VAL A 77 -5.77 -2.61 15.73
C VAL A 77 -5.58 -2.03 14.34
N VAL A 78 -6.63 -2.07 13.53
CA VAL A 78 -6.64 -1.41 12.22
C VAL A 78 -7.64 -0.27 12.24
N ASN A 79 -7.21 0.90 11.72
CA ASN A 79 -8.12 1.98 11.37
C ASN A 79 -8.08 2.16 9.87
N THR A 80 -9.24 2.17 9.25
CA THR A 80 -9.40 2.53 7.85
C THR A 80 -9.31 4.03 7.71
N THR A 81 -8.63 4.50 6.67
CA THR A 81 -8.39 5.93 6.44
C THR A 81 -8.59 6.28 4.97
N PRO A 82 -8.89 7.56 4.64
CA PRO A 82 -9.09 7.94 3.26
C PRO A 82 -7.82 7.84 2.43
N ALA A 83 -8.00 7.68 1.13
CA ALA A 83 -7.01 7.87 0.09
C ALA A 83 -7.63 8.75 -1.00
N ARG A 84 -6.82 9.43 -1.79
CA ARG A 84 -7.29 10.21 -2.93
C ARG A 84 -7.11 9.42 -4.21
N HIS A 85 -8.08 8.56 -4.51
CA HIS A 85 -8.04 7.65 -5.63
C HIS A 85 -9.45 7.42 -6.20
N PHE A 86 -9.71 6.29 -6.83
CA PHE A 86 -11.01 5.87 -7.33
C PHE A 86 -11.08 4.34 -7.37
N SER A 87 -12.27 3.79 -7.58
CA SER A 87 -12.46 2.36 -7.81
C SER A 87 -12.98 2.08 -9.22
N GLY A 88 -12.67 0.90 -9.77
CA GLY A 88 -13.18 0.52 -11.08
C GLY A 88 -12.57 -0.76 -11.64
N ARG A 89 -13.43 -1.77 -11.77
CA ARG A 89 -13.12 -3.03 -12.49
C ARG A 89 -13.95 -3.22 -13.76
N GLY A 90 -14.87 -2.32 -14.05
CA GLY A 90 -15.79 -2.43 -15.16
C GLY A 90 -16.07 -1.09 -15.82
N LEU A 91 -17.21 -1.00 -16.51
CA LEU A 91 -17.60 0.20 -17.24
C LEU A 91 -18.04 1.35 -16.32
N LYS A 92 -18.43 1.05 -15.08
CA LYS A 92 -18.81 2.05 -14.08
C LYS A 92 -17.72 2.17 -13.04
N ARG A 93 -17.27 3.40 -12.80
CA ARG A 93 -16.30 3.73 -11.73
C ARG A 93 -17.03 4.00 -10.41
N ASN A 94 -16.26 3.96 -9.31
CA ASN A 94 -16.71 4.37 -7.97
C ASN A 94 -17.92 3.56 -7.45
N GLN A 95 -17.90 2.24 -7.69
CA GLN A 95 -18.92 1.34 -7.17
C GLN A 95 -18.49 0.68 -5.85
N SER A 96 -17.21 0.75 -5.53
CA SER A 96 -16.64 0.33 -4.24
C SER A 96 -15.80 1.46 -3.63
N LEU A 97 -15.50 1.37 -2.34
CA LEU A 97 -14.69 2.36 -1.63
C LEU A 97 -13.20 1.97 -1.72
N TRP A 98 -12.35 2.96 -1.89
CA TRP A 98 -10.89 2.87 -1.79
C TRP A 98 -10.40 3.46 -0.48
N MET A 99 -9.28 2.98 0.04
CA MET A 99 -8.79 3.38 1.36
C MET A 99 -7.30 3.11 1.56
N SER A 100 -6.78 3.74 2.59
CA SER A 100 -5.52 3.39 3.24
C SER A 100 -5.80 2.77 4.62
N PHE A 101 -4.78 2.22 5.26
CA PHE A 101 -4.91 1.58 6.57
C PHE A 101 -3.83 2.09 7.53
N VAL A 102 -4.23 2.29 8.78
CA VAL A 102 -3.32 2.44 9.91
C VAL A 102 -3.33 1.13 10.69
N LEU A 103 -2.22 0.41 10.66
CA LEU A 103 -2.03 -0.83 11.40
C LEU A 103 -1.19 -0.58 12.63
N LYS A 104 -1.84 -0.64 13.79
CA LYS A 104 -1.18 -0.59 15.09
C LYS A 104 -0.96 -2.01 15.61
N THR A 105 0.30 -2.37 15.75
CA THR A 105 0.71 -3.61 16.41
C THR A 105 1.08 -3.34 17.88
N PRO A 106 1.34 -4.33 18.73
CA PRO A 106 1.82 -4.11 20.08
C PRO A 106 3.12 -3.27 20.17
N SER A 107 3.93 -3.23 19.11
CA SER A 107 5.25 -2.57 19.12
C SER A 107 5.48 -1.55 18.01
N LYS A 108 4.63 -1.48 17.01
CA LYS A 108 4.81 -0.62 15.83
C LYS A 108 3.50 0.03 15.40
N ASN A 109 3.62 1.20 14.81
CA ASN A 109 2.52 1.92 14.17
C ASN A 109 2.85 2.11 12.69
N LEU A 110 2.07 1.51 11.81
CA LEU A 110 2.34 1.44 10.38
C LEU A 110 1.23 2.15 9.59
N PHE A 111 1.62 2.87 8.55
CA PHE A 111 0.70 3.38 7.55
C PHE A 111 0.85 2.58 6.25
N LEU A 112 -0.26 2.06 5.73
CA LEU A 112 -0.35 1.31 4.47
C LEU A 112 -1.21 2.13 3.51
N GLY A 113 -0.57 2.85 2.60
CA GLY A 113 -1.21 3.91 1.81
C GLY A 113 -2.20 3.41 0.76
N GLY A 114 -1.93 2.29 0.11
CA GLY A 114 -2.58 1.99 -1.17
C GLY A 114 -2.22 3.06 -2.21
N ASP A 115 -3.04 3.21 -3.24
CA ASP A 115 -2.87 4.25 -4.25
C ASP A 115 -3.54 5.55 -3.82
N SER A 116 -2.82 6.66 -3.96
CA SER A 116 -3.34 7.97 -3.57
C SER A 116 -2.56 9.12 -4.19
N GLY A 117 -3.25 10.07 -4.77
CA GLY A 117 -2.69 11.40 -5.02
C GLY A 117 -2.47 12.18 -3.71
N TYR A 118 -1.60 13.20 -3.78
CA TYR A 118 -1.33 14.09 -2.64
C TYR A 118 -2.53 14.99 -2.32
N ASP A 119 -2.91 15.04 -1.04
CA ASP A 119 -3.94 15.96 -0.52
C ASP A 119 -3.84 16.07 1.01
N PHE A 120 -4.70 16.90 1.62
CA PHE A 120 -4.76 17.19 3.06
C PHE A 120 -4.98 15.95 3.95
N HIS A 121 -5.48 14.85 3.41
CA HIS A 121 -5.72 13.62 4.18
C HIS A 121 -4.45 13.05 4.84
N PHE A 122 -3.26 13.22 4.22
CA PHE A 122 -2.01 12.80 4.83
C PHE A 122 -1.77 13.50 6.17
N LYS A 123 -2.01 14.81 6.20
CA LYS A 123 -1.90 15.58 7.44
C LYS A 123 -2.94 15.19 8.47
N GLU A 124 -4.20 15.01 8.07
CA GLU A 124 -5.27 14.58 8.99
C GLU A 124 -4.98 13.20 9.60
N ILE A 125 -4.47 12.26 8.80
CA ILE A 125 -4.08 10.92 9.26
C ILE A 125 -2.89 11.02 10.23
N GLY A 126 -1.88 11.83 9.90
CA GLY A 126 -0.73 12.07 10.76
C GLY A 126 -1.12 12.70 12.11
N ASP A 127 -1.98 13.71 12.09
CA ASP A 127 -2.47 14.38 13.31
C ASP A 127 -3.29 13.43 14.21
N LYS A 128 -4.07 12.54 13.60
CA LYS A 128 -4.98 11.65 14.33
C LYS A 128 -4.32 10.35 14.80
N PHE A 129 -3.43 9.78 14.01
CA PHE A 129 -2.91 8.43 14.23
C PHE A 129 -1.37 8.35 14.31
N GLY A 130 -0.65 9.39 13.90
CA GLY A 130 0.82 9.43 13.96
C GLY A 130 1.39 9.55 15.38
N PRO A 131 2.70 9.49 15.55
CA PRO A 131 3.67 9.24 14.48
C PRO A 131 3.70 7.78 14.03
N PHE A 132 4.14 7.55 12.79
CA PHE A 132 4.29 6.21 12.23
C PHE A 132 5.76 5.74 12.26
N ASP A 133 5.98 4.47 12.60
CA ASP A 133 7.31 3.87 12.53
C ASP A 133 7.71 3.60 11.08
N LEU A 134 6.73 3.30 10.22
CA LEU A 134 6.89 3.11 8.78
C LEU A 134 5.64 3.55 8.04
N ALA A 135 5.80 4.29 6.96
CA ALA A 135 4.77 4.54 5.96
C ALA A 135 5.11 3.78 4.67
N VAL A 136 4.23 2.87 4.26
CA VAL A 136 4.28 2.20 2.95
C VAL A 136 3.43 3.03 1.99
N MET A 137 4.07 3.64 1.01
CA MET A 137 3.44 4.65 0.14
C MET A 137 3.75 4.36 -1.33
N GLU A 138 2.74 4.51 -2.19
CA GLU A 138 2.94 4.37 -3.62
C GLU A 138 3.83 5.49 -4.17
N CYS A 139 4.61 5.20 -5.20
CA CYS A 139 5.47 6.18 -5.82
C CYS A 139 5.65 6.01 -7.33
N GLY A 140 5.16 4.90 -7.87
CA GLY A 140 5.21 4.64 -9.30
C GLY A 140 3.91 5.03 -10.02
N GLN A 141 3.92 4.90 -11.34
CA GLN A 141 2.72 5.05 -12.17
C GLN A 141 2.10 6.45 -12.13
N TYR A 142 2.92 7.48 -11.95
CA TYR A 142 2.46 8.87 -11.92
C TYR A 142 2.53 9.53 -13.31
N ASP A 143 1.68 10.53 -13.50
CA ASP A 143 1.72 11.47 -14.63
C ASP A 143 1.02 12.77 -14.22
N ASN A 144 1.39 13.89 -14.81
CA ASN A 144 0.75 15.18 -14.53
C ASN A 144 -0.75 15.20 -14.83
N ASN A 145 -1.22 14.33 -15.75
CA ASN A 145 -2.63 14.23 -16.11
C ASN A 145 -3.45 13.49 -15.04
N TRP A 146 -2.83 12.68 -14.18
CA TRP A 146 -3.49 11.98 -13.06
C TRP A 146 -2.83 12.19 -11.71
N LYS A 147 -2.16 13.34 -11.53
CA LYS A 147 -1.54 13.76 -10.26
C LYS A 147 -2.48 13.79 -9.05
N TYR A 148 -3.77 13.70 -9.27
CA TYR A 148 -4.79 13.65 -8.21
C TYR A 148 -5.09 12.25 -7.71
N ILE A 149 -4.64 11.22 -8.40
CA ILE A 149 -4.93 9.82 -8.07
C ILE A 149 -3.66 8.99 -7.85
N HIS A 150 -2.49 9.52 -8.19
CA HIS A 150 -1.18 8.94 -7.92
C HIS A 150 -0.22 9.98 -7.37
N LEU A 151 0.65 9.56 -6.47
CA LEU A 151 1.60 10.43 -5.79
C LEU A 151 2.77 10.77 -6.72
N LEU A 152 2.96 12.06 -6.99
CA LEU A 152 4.16 12.52 -7.70
C LEU A 152 5.40 12.40 -6.79
N PRO A 153 6.60 12.10 -7.32
CA PRO A 153 7.81 11.93 -6.53
C PRO A 153 8.11 13.10 -5.59
N GLU A 154 7.89 14.35 -6.04
CA GLU A 154 8.09 15.56 -5.24
C GLU A 154 7.13 15.70 -4.05
N HIS A 155 6.01 14.97 -4.06
CA HIS A 155 5.04 14.97 -2.98
C HIS A 155 5.30 13.89 -1.92
N MET A 156 6.16 12.90 -2.20
CA MET A 156 6.43 11.79 -1.28
C MET A 156 6.95 12.29 0.07
N ILE A 157 7.95 13.15 0.07
CA ILE A 157 8.57 13.63 1.31
C ILE A 157 7.64 14.56 2.10
N PRO A 158 6.94 15.53 1.48
CA PRO A 158 5.89 16.28 2.15
C PRO A 158 4.82 15.39 2.80
N ALA A 159 4.26 14.42 2.07
CA ALA A 159 3.26 13.50 2.60
C ALA A 159 3.79 12.66 3.78
N ALA A 160 5.03 12.15 3.68
CA ALA A 160 5.66 11.42 4.77
C ALA A 160 5.86 12.26 6.04
N LYS A 161 6.22 13.55 5.88
CA LYS A 161 6.34 14.50 7.01
C LYS A 161 4.98 14.80 7.63
N GLU A 162 3.93 14.99 6.82
CA GLU A 162 2.56 15.20 7.28
C GLU A 162 2.03 13.97 8.03
N LEU A 163 2.35 12.76 7.59
CA LEU A 163 2.11 11.52 8.32
C LEU A 163 2.96 11.38 9.59
N GLN A 164 3.97 12.21 9.80
CA GLN A 164 4.96 12.08 10.88
C GLN A 164 5.69 10.73 10.82
N ALA A 165 5.99 10.25 9.61
CA ALA A 165 6.62 8.96 9.39
C ALA A 165 8.12 9.03 9.70
N LYS A 166 8.64 8.05 10.46
CA LYS A 166 10.06 7.92 10.79
C LYS A 166 10.87 7.31 9.63
N ALA A 167 10.22 6.51 8.81
CA ALA A 167 10.77 5.89 7.60
C ALA A 167 9.68 5.70 6.55
N VAL A 168 10.07 5.61 5.29
CA VAL A 168 9.17 5.35 4.16
C VAL A 168 9.63 4.13 3.39
N MET A 169 8.69 3.27 3.01
CA MET A 169 8.88 2.20 2.03
C MET A 169 8.12 2.59 0.75
N PRO A 170 8.81 3.08 -0.28
CA PRO A 170 8.21 3.36 -1.57
C PRO A 170 7.81 2.05 -2.27
N VAL A 171 6.56 1.96 -2.71
CA VAL A 171 6.00 0.80 -3.41
C VAL A 171 5.32 1.19 -4.71
N HIS A 172 4.75 0.24 -5.45
CA HIS A 172 4.03 0.46 -6.70
C HIS A 172 4.94 0.87 -7.87
N TRP A 173 6.20 0.45 -7.86
CA TRP A 173 7.20 0.66 -8.89
C TRP A 173 7.98 -0.62 -9.20
N GLY A 174 8.74 -0.64 -10.29
CA GLY A 174 9.69 -1.71 -10.62
C GLY A 174 9.09 -2.98 -11.23
N LYS A 175 7.77 -3.20 -11.19
CA LYS A 175 7.13 -4.39 -11.77
C LYS A 175 6.37 -4.08 -13.06
N PHE A 176 5.58 -3.03 -13.08
CA PHE A 176 4.78 -2.64 -14.24
C PHE A 176 5.20 -1.26 -14.73
N ALA A 177 5.09 -1.02 -16.03
CA ALA A 177 5.24 0.27 -16.65
C ALA A 177 3.87 0.70 -17.21
N LEU A 178 3.02 1.29 -16.36
CA LEU A 178 1.69 1.79 -16.74
C LEU A 178 1.73 3.27 -17.12
N ALA A 179 2.70 4.01 -16.62
CA ALA A 179 2.92 5.43 -16.90
C ALA A 179 4.00 5.67 -17.97
N ASN A 180 4.26 6.92 -18.31
CA ASN A 180 5.17 7.33 -19.37
C ASN A 180 6.58 7.69 -18.90
N HIS A 181 7.00 7.22 -17.74
CA HIS A 181 8.36 7.39 -17.21
C HIS A 181 9.12 6.05 -17.20
N ASP A 182 10.43 6.10 -17.08
CA ASP A 182 11.26 4.91 -16.92
C ASP A 182 10.91 4.18 -15.61
N TRP A 183 11.08 2.87 -15.59
CA TRP A 183 10.65 2.02 -14.46
C TRP A 183 11.32 2.37 -13.13
N ASP A 184 12.52 2.90 -13.16
CA ASP A 184 13.33 3.29 -11.99
C ASP A 184 13.34 4.79 -11.72
N GLU A 185 12.75 5.61 -12.60
CA GLU A 185 12.68 7.07 -12.42
C GLU A 185 12.02 7.47 -11.10
N PRO A 186 10.87 6.89 -10.69
CA PRO A 186 10.19 7.27 -9.44
C PRO A 186 11.10 7.10 -8.23
N ILE A 187 11.68 5.92 -8.07
CA ILE A 187 12.51 5.61 -6.91
C ILE A 187 13.84 6.37 -6.91
N THR A 188 14.39 6.66 -8.08
CA THR A 188 15.60 7.46 -8.22
C THR A 188 15.35 8.88 -7.70
N LYS A 189 14.29 9.55 -8.16
CA LYS A 189 13.89 10.88 -7.68
C LYS A 189 13.60 10.90 -6.17
N ILE A 190 12.84 9.93 -5.68
CA ILE A 190 12.50 9.85 -4.26
C ILE A 190 13.74 9.62 -3.40
N SER A 191 14.68 8.81 -3.86
CA SER A 191 15.95 8.58 -3.14
C SER A 191 16.75 9.90 -3.00
N GLU A 192 16.79 10.72 -4.05
CA GLU A 192 17.45 12.04 -4.02
C GLU A 192 16.75 12.97 -3.02
N TYR A 193 15.43 13.10 -3.08
CA TYR A 193 14.66 13.94 -2.17
C TYR A 193 14.77 13.47 -0.70
N ALA A 194 14.68 12.16 -0.46
CA ALA A 194 14.79 11.60 0.88
C ALA A 194 16.20 11.84 1.48
N LYS A 195 17.26 11.72 0.69
CA LYS A 195 18.63 12.04 1.12
C LYS A 195 18.77 13.52 1.49
N ALA A 196 18.22 14.42 0.67
CA ALA A 196 18.27 15.86 0.94
C ALA A 196 17.55 16.23 2.26
N GLU A 197 16.53 15.52 2.63
CA GLU A 197 15.70 15.76 3.82
C GLU A 197 16.02 14.82 5.01
N ASN A 198 17.05 13.96 4.87
CA ASN A 198 17.45 12.96 5.87
C ASN A 198 16.30 12.02 6.31
N LEU A 199 15.38 11.71 5.41
CA LEU A 199 14.28 10.77 5.67
C LEU A 199 14.74 9.34 5.32
N PRO A 200 14.73 8.38 6.27
CA PRO A 200 15.10 7.01 5.98
C PRO A 200 14.17 6.36 4.96
N LEU A 201 14.75 5.75 3.91
CA LEU A 201 14.03 4.89 2.98
C LEU A 201 14.29 3.43 3.28
N ILE A 202 13.26 2.60 3.07
CA ILE A 202 13.34 1.14 3.10
C ILE A 202 13.04 0.65 1.69
N THR A 203 14.07 0.20 0.98
CA THR A 203 14.01 -0.16 -0.44
C THR A 203 14.49 -1.60 -0.66
N PRO A 204 13.75 -2.60 -0.16
CA PRO A 204 14.13 -3.99 -0.34
C PRO A 204 14.07 -4.40 -1.81
N MET A 205 14.91 -5.32 -2.22
CA MET A 205 14.70 -6.04 -3.46
C MET A 205 13.38 -6.82 -3.39
N ILE A 206 12.76 -7.07 -4.54
CA ILE A 206 11.51 -7.84 -4.59
C ILE A 206 11.75 -9.23 -3.97
N GLY A 207 10.99 -9.55 -2.91
CA GLY A 207 11.12 -10.79 -2.13
C GLY A 207 12.13 -10.72 -0.97
N GLU A 208 12.86 -9.62 -0.80
CA GLU A 208 13.76 -9.44 0.34
C GLU A 208 12.97 -9.24 1.64
N LYS A 209 13.43 -9.91 2.72
CA LYS A 209 12.83 -9.79 4.04
C LYS A 209 13.33 -8.53 4.76
N VAL A 210 12.41 -7.71 5.25
CA VAL A 210 12.71 -6.53 6.07
C VAL A 210 12.37 -6.81 7.54
N ASN A 211 13.33 -6.56 8.44
CA ASN A 211 13.10 -6.59 9.89
C ASN A 211 12.97 -5.16 10.42
N LEU A 212 11.78 -4.75 10.81
CA LEU A 212 11.49 -3.41 11.33
C LEU A 212 12.05 -3.14 12.74
N ASN A 213 12.61 -4.14 13.40
CA ASN A 213 13.29 -3.98 14.70
C ASN A 213 14.80 -3.69 14.56
N GLU A 214 15.32 -3.74 13.36
CA GLU A 214 16.72 -3.51 13.03
C GLU A 214 16.87 -2.29 12.13
N LYS A 215 18.06 -1.70 12.14
CA LYS A 215 18.38 -0.62 11.20
C LYS A 215 18.46 -1.21 9.81
N TYR A 216 17.60 -0.75 8.91
CA TYR A 216 17.66 -1.10 7.49
C TYR A 216 18.74 -0.27 6.79
N ASN A 217 19.64 -0.93 6.07
CA ASN A 217 20.60 -0.27 5.21
C ASN A 217 20.07 -0.28 3.79
N SER A 218 19.47 0.82 3.37
CA SER A 218 18.95 0.97 2.01
C SER A 218 20.06 0.83 0.97
N VAL A 219 19.85 -0.02 -0.03
CA VAL A 219 20.72 -0.20 -1.18
C VAL A 219 19.97 0.26 -2.42
N GLU A 220 20.60 1.09 -3.24
CA GLU A 220 20.02 1.55 -4.52
C GLU A 220 20.21 0.47 -5.61
N TRP A 221 19.64 -0.70 -5.38
CA TRP A 221 19.81 -1.89 -6.22
C TRP A 221 19.34 -1.69 -7.67
N TRP A 222 18.36 -0.81 -7.88
CA TRP A 222 17.83 -0.49 -9.21
C TRP A 222 18.84 0.19 -10.14
N LYS A 223 19.88 0.83 -9.62
CA LYS A 223 20.93 1.49 -10.41
C LYS A 223 21.90 0.54 -11.11
N ASN A 224 21.88 -0.74 -10.76
CA ASN A 224 22.79 -1.75 -11.27
C ASN A 224 22.07 -2.86 -12.06
N ILE A 225 20.87 -2.56 -12.54
CA ILE A 225 20.08 -3.49 -13.37
C ILE A 225 20.03 -2.94 -14.78
N ASP A 226 20.59 -3.70 -15.73
CA ASP A 226 20.57 -3.43 -17.18
C ASP A 226 19.24 -3.91 -17.82
#